data_efd5d35fbdceb7dbea3c278ea0789390
#
_entry.id   efd5d35fbdceb7dbea3c278ea0789390
#
_cell.length_a   1.000
_cell.length_b   1.000
_cell.length_c   1.000
_cell.angle_alpha   90.00
_cell.angle_beta   90.00
_cell.angle_gamma   90.00
#
_symmetry.space_group_name_H-M   'P 1'
#
loop_
_entity.id
_entity.type
_entity.pdbx_description
1 polymer ?
#
loop_
_entity_poly.entity_id
_entity_poly.type
_entity_poly.pdbx_seq_one_letter_code
_entity_poly.pdbx_strand_id
1 'polypeptide(L)'
;MRCKQDKPHWGAPKIRERMARLYPDVHAPAISTVHAVLDRHGLVKRKTRRRNKATGTPLSITEQPNDLWCADYKGEFMLADRRYCYPLTITDFASRYLIACEALHTTKETYAFTVFDSVFKEFGLPRAIRTDNGVPFASPNSLFNLSRLSVWWLRLGIAIERIKPGHPQQNGRHERMHLTLKLEATKPAARSFLEQQARFDTFIDGFNNERPHQALNMQVPAQRYQPSQRPYQGLPDLDYPFHDRAVTVTTCGRICFNRRKINVSQVFAGQTVGVKQTDDRIWLVSFMDYDLGYFDDETCRLEPIQNPFGPKVLAPL
;
A
#
# COMPACT_ATOMS: atom_id res chain seq x y z
N MET A 1 35.06 -5.89 -9.44
CA MET A 1 35.04 -6.02 -7.97
C MET A 1 34.41 -4.80 -7.32
N ARG A 2 34.84 -3.56 -7.62
CA ARG A 2 34.31 -2.30 -7.04
C ARG A 2 32.77 -2.24 -7.00
N CYS A 3 32.08 -2.50 -8.11
CA CYS A 3 30.61 -2.51 -8.16
C CYS A 3 29.94 -3.49 -7.16
N LYS A 4 30.61 -4.59 -6.82
CA LYS A 4 30.11 -5.56 -5.84
C LYS A 4 30.37 -5.11 -4.40
N GLN A 5 31.47 -4.40 -4.15
CA GLN A 5 31.77 -3.80 -2.84
C GLN A 5 30.76 -2.70 -2.51
N ASP A 6 30.44 -1.84 -3.50
CA ASP A 6 29.45 -0.78 -3.36
C ASP A 6 28.04 -1.33 -3.13
N LYS A 7 27.68 -2.44 -3.77
CA LYS A 7 26.35 -3.06 -3.73
C LYS A 7 26.44 -4.54 -3.31
N PRO A 8 26.78 -4.84 -2.06
CA PRO A 8 27.12 -6.21 -1.61
C PRO A 8 25.95 -7.20 -1.74
N HIS A 9 24.71 -6.73 -1.74
CA HIS A 9 23.50 -7.56 -1.88
C HIS A 9 23.08 -7.84 -3.31
N TRP A 10 23.77 -7.26 -4.32
CA TRP A 10 23.43 -7.46 -5.73
C TRP A 10 24.09 -8.73 -6.30
N GLY A 11 23.27 -9.51 -7.04
CA GLY A 11 23.76 -10.67 -7.79
C GLY A 11 24.37 -10.30 -9.14
N ALA A 12 24.99 -11.27 -9.80
CA ALA A 12 25.70 -11.09 -11.08
C ALA A 12 24.90 -10.35 -12.17
N PRO A 13 23.58 -10.61 -12.39
CA PRO A 13 22.82 -9.86 -13.40
C PRO A 13 22.78 -8.35 -13.13
N LYS A 14 22.55 -7.94 -11.88
CA LYS A 14 22.48 -6.52 -11.49
C LYS A 14 23.85 -5.85 -11.52
N ILE A 15 24.91 -6.57 -11.13
CA ILE A 15 26.28 -6.08 -11.18
C ILE A 15 26.69 -5.85 -12.63
N ARG A 16 26.37 -6.80 -13.56
CA ARG A 16 26.61 -6.63 -14.99
C ARG A 16 25.93 -5.39 -15.54
N GLU A 17 24.66 -5.21 -15.20
CA GLU A 17 23.88 -4.06 -15.66
C GLU A 17 24.46 -2.72 -15.14
N ARG A 18 24.88 -2.68 -13.87
CA ARG A 18 25.56 -1.51 -13.31
C ARG A 18 26.88 -1.22 -14.05
N MET A 19 27.65 -2.26 -14.37
CA MET A 19 28.88 -2.10 -15.13
C MET A 19 28.62 -1.52 -16.52
N ALA A 20 27.61 -2.03 -17.24
CA ALA A 20 27.24 -1.52 -18.55
C ALA A 20 26.82 -0.04 -18.52
N ARG A 21 26.15 0.41 -17.45
CA ARG A 21 25.77 1.82 -17.29
C ARG A 21 26.92 2.74 -16.89
N LEU A 22 27.83 2.24 -16.03
CA LEU A 22 28.99 3.03 -15.58
C LEU A 22 30.08 3.14 -16.66
N TYR A 23 30.15 2.18 -17.54
CA TYR A 23 31.18 2.07 -18.59
C TYR A 23 30.53 1.75 -19.94
N PRO A 24 29.78 2.69 -20.54
CA PRO A 24 29.03 2.44 -21.78
C PRO A 24 29.91 2.07 -22.95
N ASP A 25 31.14 2.57 -22.97
CA ASP A 25 32.13 2.33 -24.05
C ASP A 25 32.83 0.97 -23.93
N VAL A 26 32.59 0.24 -22.83
CA VAL A 26 33.20 -1.06 -22.58
C VAL A 26 32.17 -2.18 -22.72
N HIS A 27 32.50 -3.17 -23.58
CA HIS A 27 31.61 -4.33 -23.71
C HIS A 27 31.45 -5.06 -22.35
N ALA A 28 30.22 -5.07 -21.80
CA ALA A 28 29.93 -5.74 -20.54
C ALA A 28 30.01 -7.27 -20.73
N PRO A 29 30.75 -8.01 -19.87
CA PRO A 29 30.89 -9.44 -19.98
C PRO A 29 29.55 -10.18 -19.77
N ALA A 30 29.48 -11.44 -20.21
CA ALA A 30 28.30 -12.28 -19.99
C ALA A 30 28.00 -12.43 -18.47
N ILE A 31 26.72 -12.61 -18.12
CA ILE A 31 26.29 -12.78 -16.73
C ILE A 31 27.01 -13.97 -16.06
N SER A 32 27.24 -15.06 -16.82
CA SER A 32 27.99 -16.23 -16.35
C SER A 32 29.43 -15.89 -15.97
N THR A 33 30.11 -15.07 -16.78
CA THR A 33 31.45 -14.59 -16.50
C THR A 33 31.51 -13.75 -15.23
N VAL A 34 30.55 -12.80 -15.07
CA VAL A 34 30.44 -12.00 -13.84
C VAL A 34 30.21 -12.91 -12.64
N HIS A 35 29.31 -13.90 -12.76
CA HIS A 35 29.05 -14.87 -11.70
C HIS A 35 30.29 -15.65 -11.32
N ALA A 36 31.04 -16.19 -12.30
CA ALA A 36 32.24 -16.96 -12.07
C ALA A 36 33.33 -16.14 -11.38
N VAL A 37 33.47 -14.86 -11.73
CA VAL A 37 34.43 -13.95 -11.06
C VAL A 37 34.00 -13.74 -9.60
N LEU A 38 32.71 -13.44 -9.35
CA LEU A 38 32.20 -13.25 -8.00
C LEU A 38 32.32 -14.52 -7.14
N ASP A 39 32.11 -15.72 -7.73
CA ASP A 39 32.23 -17.01 -7.02
C ASP A 39 33.67 -17.32 -6.63
N ARG A 40 34.63 -17.12 -7.54
CA ARG A 40 36.08 -17.26 -7.26
C ARG A 40 36.55 -16.39 -6.09
N HIS A 41 35.92 -15.25 -5.90
CA HIS A 41 36.23 -14.33 -4.78
C HIS A 41 35.36 -14.57 -3.55
N GLY A 42 34.58 -15.66 -3.46
CA GLY A 42 33.72 -15.98 -2.31
C GLY A 42 32.54 -15.02 -2.09
N LEU A 43 32.17 -14.21 -3.11
CA LEU A 43 31.13 -13.19 -2.99
C LEU A 43 29.74 -13.67 -3.43
N VAL A 44 29.59 -14.95 -3.73
CA VAL A 44 28.32 -15.59 -4.06
C VAL A 44 27.79 -16.34 -2.85
N LYS A 45 26.64 -15.88 -2.32
CA LYS A 45 25.95 -16.62 -1.27
C LYS A 45 25.15 -17.77 -1.87
N ARG A 46 25.58 -19.01 -1.70
CA ARG A 46 24.83 -20.21 -2.10
C ARG A 46 23.62 -20.37 -1.18
N LYS A 47 22.39 -20.22 -1.75
CA LYS A 47 21.15 -20.46 -1.02
C LYS A 47 20.67 -21.87 -1.30
N THR A 48 20.25 -22.59 -0.26
CA THR A 48 19.47 -23.82 -0.41
C THR A 48 18.21 -23.52 -1.19
N ARG A 49 17.97 -24.26 -2.26
CA ARG A 49 16.82 -24.05 -3.16
C ARG A 49 15.55 -24.43 -2.39
N ARG A 50 14.64 -23.48 -2.15
CA ARG A 50 13.29 -23.83 -1.67
C ARG A 50 12.57 -24.58 -2.77
N ARG A 51 12.08 -25.80 -2.44
CA ARG A 51 11.39 -26.69 -3.39
C ARG A 51 9.96 -26.25 -3.72
N ASN A 52 9.30 -25.50 -2.85
CA ASN A 52 7.90 -25.11 -3.02
C ASN A 52 7.80 -23.62 -3.36
N LYS A 53 7.24 -23.34 -4.54
CA LYS A 53 6.69 -22.01 -4.86
C LYS A 53 5.23 -22.01 -4.42
N ALA A 54 4.85 -21.11 -3.50
CA ALA A 54 3.45 -20.87 -3.24
C ALA A 54 2.81 -20.32 -4.52
N THR A 55 1.87 -21.04 -5.09
CA THR A 55 0.97 -20.54 -6.14
C THR A 55 -0.06 -19.65 -5.44
N GLY A 56 0.15 -18.33 -5.47
CA GLY A 56 -0.85 -17.39 -5.01
C GLY A 56 -1.87 -17.12 -6.11
N THR A 57 -3.15 -17.04 -5.76
CA THR A 57 -4.15 -16.45 -6.62
C THR A 57 -3.83 -14.95 -6.72
N PRO A 58 -3.49 -14.40 -7.89
CA PRO A 58 -3.21 -12.99 -8.01
C PRO A 58 -4.50 -12.19 -7.78
N LEU A 59 -4.40 -11.12 -7.02
CA LEU A 59 -5.36 -10.03 -7.05
C LEU A 59 -5.18 -9.24 -8.36
N SER A 60 -5.70 -8.03 -8.44
CA SER A 60 -5.56 -7.19 -9.64
C SER A 60 -4.12 -7.12 -10.13
N ILE A 61 -3.91 -7.31 -11.42
CA ILE A 61 -2.64 -7.13 -12.10
C ILE A 61 -2.78 -5.88 -12.96
N THR A 62 -1.93 -4.90 -12.70
CA THR A 62 -1.91 -3.64 -13.43
C THR A 62 -0.57 -3.46 -14.13
N GLU A 63 -0.60 -2.83 -15.30
CA GLU A 63 0.58 -2.59 -16.12
C GLU A 63 0.99 -1.11 -16.15
N GLN A 64 0.04 -0.21 -15.81
CA GLN A 64 0.29 1.22 -15.81
C GLN A 64 0.65 1.72 -14.40
N PRO A 65 1.59 2.67 -14.28
CA PRO A 65 1.84 3.37 -13.04
C PRO A 65 0.57 4.03 -12.49
N ASN A 66 0.46 4.05 -11.17
CA ASN A 66 -0.64 4.64 -10.41
C ASN A 66 -2.02 3.97 -10.56
N ASP A 67 -2.14 2.88 -11.34
CA ASP A 67 -3.36 2.06 -11.30
C ASP A 67 -3.52 1.37 -9.95
N LEU A 68 -2.42 0.93 -9.35
CA LEU A 68 -2.43 0.25 -8.07
C LEU A 68 -1.16 0.57 -7.28
N TRP A 69 -1.33 1.13 -6.08
CA TRP A 69 -0.27 1.20 -5.09
C TRP A 69 -0.42 0.09 -4.07
N CYS A 70 0.71 -0.37 -3.53
CA CYS A 70 0.73 -1.31 -2.41
C CYS A 70 1.30 -0.60 -1.19
N ALA A 71 0.59 -0.67 -0.07
CA ALA A 71 1.03 -0.09 1.20
C ALA A 71 1.05 -1.15 2.30
N ASP A 72 2.08 -1.12 3.12
CA ASP A 72 2.26 -2.09 4.20
C ASP A 72 3.29 -1.58 5.23
N TYR A 73 3.17 -2.06 6.47
CA TYR A 73 4.19 -1.89 7.48
C TYR A 73 5.21 -3.03 7.39
N LYS A 74 6.50 -2.68 7.29
CA LYS A 74 7.60 -3.65 7.22
C LYS A 74 7.68 -4.58 8.43
N GLY A 75 6.98 -4.29 9.50
CA GLY A 75 7.19 -4.85 10.82
C GLY A 75 8.26 -4.09 11.60
N GLU A 76 8.09 -4.07 12.90
CA GLU A 76 8.97 -3.28 13.78
C GLU A 76 10.38 -3.82 13.86
N PHE A 77 11.31 -2.92 14.16
CA PHE A 77 12.64 -3.24 14.64
C PHE A 77 13.13 -2.16 15.62
N MET A 78 14.02 -2.54 16.53
CA MET A 78 14.53 -1.65 17.55
C MET A 78 15.73 -0.85 17.02
N LEU A 79 15.69 0.46 17.21
CA LEU A 79 16.81 1.36 16.98
C LEU A 79 17.83 1.24 18.12
N ALA A 80 19.04 1.81 17.96
CA ALA A 80 20.07 1.73 18.99
C ALA A 80 19.71 2.54 20.27
N ASP A 81 18.81 3.53 20.16
CA ASP A 81 18.25 4.26 21.30
C ASP A 81 17.11 3.51 22.03
N ARG A 82 16.91 2.23 21.72
CA ARG A 82 15.87 1.33 22.28
C ARG A 82 14.43 1.69 21.94
N ARG A 83 14.17 2.56 20.97
CA ARG A 83 12.82 2.83 20.45
C ARG A 83 12.52 1.91 19.27
N TYR A 84 11.26 1.48 19.17
CA TYR A 84 10.80 0.70 18.03
C TYR A 84 10.47 1.62 16.85
N CYS A 85 10.92 1.22 15.67
CA CYS A 85 10.60 1.86 14.40
C CYS A 85 9.66 0.96 13.62
N TYR A 86 8.56 1.56 13.10
CA TYR A 86 7.53 0.91 12.29
C TYR A 86 7.55 1.53 10.88
N PRO A 87 8.35 1.00 9.96
CA PRO A 87 8.42 1.59 8.62
C PRO A 87 7.13 1.41 7.85
N LEU A 88 6.47 2.51 7.48
CA LEU A 88 5.39 2.51 6.52
C LEU A 88 5.98 2.65 5.12
N THR A 89 5.65 1.73 4.24
CA THR A 89 6.15 1.71 2.86
C THR A 89 5.01 1.76 1.87
N ILE A 90 5.18 2.52 0.79
CA ILE A 90 4.22 2.64 -0.31
C ILE A 90 4.98 2.41 -1.62
N THR A 91 4.51 1.49 -2.44
CA THR A 91 5.12 1.19 -3.75
C THR A 91 4.09 1.22 -4.86
N ASP A 92 4.47 1.68 -6.03
CA ASP A 92 3.69 1.45 -7.25
C ASP A 92 3.84 0.00 -7.73
N PHE A 93 2.72 -0.64 -8.01
CA PHE A 93 2.68 -2.06 -8.36
C PHE A 93 3.30 -2.35 -9.73
N ALA A 94 3.04 -1.52 -10.73
CA ALA A 94 3.50 -1.72 -12.10
C ALA A 94 4.98 -1.42 -12.26
N SER A 95 5.40 -0.21 -11.91
CA SER A 95 6.78 0.27 -12.05
C SER A 95 7.75 -0.23 -10.98
N ARG A 96 7.25 -0.76 -9.86
CA ARG A 96 8.03 -1.10 -8.66
C ARG A 96 8.64 0.11 -7.96
N TYR A 97 8.25 1.33 -8.33
CA TYR A 97 8.75 2.54 -7.72
C TYR A 97 8.37 2.58 -6.24
N LEU A 98 9.36 2.82 -5.39
CA LEU A 98 9.15 2.99 -3.95
C LEU A 98 8.81 4.46 -3.72
N ILE A 99 7.53 4.73 -3.50
CA ILE A 99 6.97 6.07 -3.36
C ILE A 99 7.33 6.67 -1.99
N ALA A 100 7.22 5.84 -0.93
CA ALA A 100 7.54 6.27 0.42
C ALA A 100 8.11 5.12 1.26
N CYS A 101 8.97 5.46 2.20
CA CYS A 101 9.45 4.60 3.29
C CYS A 101 9.68 5.45 4.52
N GLU A 102 8.68 5.54 5.40
CA GLU A 102 8.66 6.47 6.53
C GLU A 102 8.92 5.75 7.85
N ALA A 103 9.90 6.28 8.61
CA ALA A 103 10.24 5.79 9.95
C ALA A 103 9.23 6.30 10.98
N LEU A 104 8.24 5.50 11.34
CA LEU A 104 7.19 5.88 12.28
C LEU A 104 7.42 5.27 13.68
N HIS A 105 6.95 5.99 14.70
CA HIS A 105 7.03 5.54 16.12
C HIS A 105 5.95 4.52 16.46
N THR A 106 4.92 4.42 15.66
CA THR A 106 3.73 3.58 15.91
C THR A 106 2.96 3.38 14.60
N THR A 107 2.09 2.39 14.59
CA THR A 107 1.15 2.12 13.50
C THR A 107 -0.18 2.86 13.64
N LYS A 108 -0.27 3.88 14.53
CA LYS A 108 -1.51 4.65 14.70
C LYS A 108 -1.93 5.32 13.39
N GLU A 109 -3.22 5.32 13.16
CA GLU A 109 -3.86 5.83 11.94
C GLU A 109 -3.49 7.30 11.60
N THR A 110 -3.34 8.15 12.62
CA THR A 110 -2.99 9.57 12.45
C THR A 110 -1.67 9.77 11.72
N TYR A 111 -0.65 8.94 12.01
CA TYR A 111 0.64 9.03 11.31
C TYR A 111 0.53 8.53 9.86
N ALA A 112 -0.24 7.47 9.63
CA ALA A 112 -0.49 7.01 8.27
C ALA A 112 -1.20 8.08 7.43
N PHE A 113 -2.18 8.79 7.99
CA PHE A 113 -2.81 9.94 7.32
C PHE A 113 -1.80 10.99 6.88
N THR A 114 -0.89 11.40 7.77
CA THR A 114 0.15 12.40 7.44
C THR A 114 1.04 11.93 6.30
N VAL A 115 1.45 10.67 6.30
CA VAL A 115 2.28 10.11 5.22
C VAL A 115 1.51 10.10 3.90
N PHE A 116 0.29 9.59 3.88
CA PHE A 116 -0.51 9.55 2.65
C PHE A 116 -0.88 10.94 2.14
N ASP A 117 -1.17 11.90 3.01
CA ASP A 117 -1.44 13.28 2.64
C ASP A 117 -0.23 13.92 1.92
N SER A 118 0.97 13.72 2.47
CA SER A 118 2.22 14.18 1.85
C SER A 118 2.45 13.50 0.49
N VAL A 119 2.29 12.18 0.44
CA VAL A 119 2.48 11.39 -0.78
C VAL A 119 1.47 11.79 -1.87
N PHE A 120 0.22 12.00 -1.51
CA PHE A 120 -0.81 12.43 -2.46
C PHE A 120 -0.56 13.84 -3.03
N LYS A 121 -0.02 14.74 -2.21
CA LYS A 121 0.38 16.09 -2.66
C LYS A 121 1.54 16.05 -3.65
N GLU A 122 2.48 15.14 -3.44
CA GLU A 122 3.68 15.05 -4.27
C GLU A 122 3.46 14.22 -5.56
N PHE A 123 2.81 13.06 -5.43
CA PHE A 123 2.70 12.07 -6.51
C PHE A 123 1.31 11.98 -7.15
N GLY A 124 0.32 12.70 -6.62
CA GLY A 124 -1.08 12.59 -7.03
C GLY A 124 -1.76 11.32 -6.51
N LEU A 125 -2.99 11.06 -6.97
CA LEU A 125 -3.84 9.99 -6.45
C LEU A 125 -3.75 8.73 -7.32
N PRO A 126 -3.56 7.53 -6.73
CA PRO A 126 -3.70 6.26 -7.45
C PRO A 126 -5.17 5.93 -7.73
N ARG A 127 -5.42 4.97 -8.60
CA ARG A 127 -6.77 4.42 -8.80
C ARG A 127 -7.18 3.48 -7.68
N ALA A 128 -6.25 2.70 -7.16
CA ALA A 128 -6.48 1.75 -6.08
C ALA A 128 -5.28 1.66 -5.14
N ILE A 129 -5.55 1.28 -3.87
CA ILE A 129 -4.51 0.96 -2.88
C ILE A 129 -4.77 -0.44 -2.36
N ARG A 130 -3.75 -1.31 -2.47
CA ARG A 130 -3.72 -2.66 -1.89
C ARG A 130 -3.04 -2.64 -0.55
N THR A 131 -3.70 -3.22 0.46
CA THR A 131 -3.17 -3.36 1.82
C THR A 131 -3.44 -4.74 2.37
N ASP A 132 -2.84 -5.04 3.52
CA ASP A 132 -3.28 -6.11 4.40
C ASP A 132 -4.60 -5.73 5.12
N ASN A 133 -5.04 -6.62 6.04
CA ASN A 133 -6.23 -6.40 6.86
C ASN A 133 -5.88 -5.89 8.27
N GLY A 134 -4.66 -5.43 8.47
CA GLY A 134 -4.18 -4.89 9.76
C GLY A 134 -4.51 -3.41 9.95
N VAL A 135 -4.42 -2.98 11.21
CA VAL A 135 -4.49 -1.55 11.57
C VAL A 135 -3.24 -0.85 11.02
N PRO A 136 -3.36 0.34 10.40
CA PRO A 136 -4.51 1.24 10.32
C PRO A 136 -5.37 1.08 9.06
N PHE A 137 -5.07 0.12 8.19
CA PHE A 137 -5.73 -0.03 6.89
C PHE A 137 -7.14 -0.61 7.02
N ALA A 138 -7.36 -1.43 8.06
CA ALA A 138 -8.64 -2.04 8.37
C ALA A 138 -8.96 -1.95 9.85
N SER A 139 -10.25 -2.05 10.19
CA SER A 139 -10.74 -2.10 11.57
C SER A 139 -11.70 -3.29 11.70
N PRO A 140 -11.34 -4.36 12.39
CA PRO A 140 -12.15 -5.60 12.45
C PRO A 140 -13.56 -5.42 12.98
N ASN A 141 -13.78 -4.43 13.84
CA ASN A 141 -15.05 -4.18 14.51
C ASN A 141 -15.91 -3.09 13.84
N SER A 142 -15.50 -2.63 12.67
CA SER A 142 -16.24 -1.59 11.94
C SER A 142 -17.08 -2.18 10.80
N LEU A 143 -18.03 -1.40 10.32
CA LEU A 143 -18.81 -1.77 9.14
C LEU A 143 -17.88 -2.07 7.96
N PHE A 144 -18.04 -3.25 7.35
CA PHE A 144 -17.20 -3.76 6.25
C PHE A 144 -15.70 -3.80 6.57
N ASN A 145 -15.33 -3.83 7.84
CA ASN A 145 -13.93 -3.73 8.29
C ASN A 145 -13.20 -2.47 7.78
N LEU A 146 -13.92 -1.40 7.46
CA LEU A 146 -13.32 -0.14 7.03
C LEU A 146 -12.62 0.55 8.21
N SER A 147 -11.51 1.24 7.94
CA SER A 147 -10.90 2.22 8.83
C SER A 147 -11.24 3.63 8.37
N ARG A 148 -10.99 4.64 9.20
CA ARG A 148 -11.14 6.05 8.77
C ARG A 148 -10.21 6.38 7.61
N LEU A 149 -9.01 5.80 7.60
CA LEU A 149 -8.04 5.94 6.50
C LEU A 149 -8.63 5.39 5.19
N SER A 150 -9.25 4.21 5.23
CA SER A 150 -9.87 3.62 4.05
C SER A 150 -11.13 4.40 3.60
N VAL A 151 -11.91 4.94 4.51
CA VAL A 151 -13.04 5.85 4.19
C VAL A 151 -12.53 7.13 3.51
N TRP A 152 -11.42 7.70 3.98
CA TRP A 152 -10.80 8.85 3.35
C TRP A 152 -10.32 8.55 1.92
N TRP A 153 -9.73 7.38 1.67
CA TRP A 153 -9.35 6.96 0.32
C TRP A 153 -10.56 6.84 -0.61
N LEU A 154 -11.65 6.24 -0.14
CA LEU A 154 -12.90 6.18 -0.91
C LEU A 154 -13.40 7.58 -1.27
N ARG A 155 -13.36 8.55 -0.34
CA ARG A 155 -13.71 9.95 -0.59
C ARG A 155 -12.87 10.60 -1.71
N LEU A 156 -11.63 10.18 -1.85
CA LEU A 156 -10.72 10.63 -2.91
C LEU A 156 -10.90 9.83 -4.23
N GLY A 157 -11.89 8.95 -4.30
CA GLY A 157 -12.11 8.09 -5.47
C GLY A 157 -11.00 7.05 -5.66
N ILE A 158 -10.38 6.60 -4.56
CA ILE A 158 -9.36 5.56 -4.56
C ILE A 158 -10.03 4.24 -4.12
N ALA A 159 -10.00 3.23 -4.98
CA ALA A 159 -10.54 1.93 -4.65
C ALA A 159 -9.66 1.19 -3.63
N ILE A 160 -10.30 0.41 -2.77
CA ILE A 160 -9.62 -0.40 -1.75
C ILE A 160 -9.50 -1.83 -2.26
N GLU A 161 -8.29 -2.37 -2.25
CA GLU A 161 -8.05 -3.78 -2.51
C GLU A 161 -7.37 -4.43 -1.31
N ARG A 162 -7.97 -5.48 -0.77
CA ARG A 162 -7.45 -6.19 0.40
C ARG A 162 -6.97 -7.58 0.04
N ILE A 163 -5.82 -7.96 0.58
CA ILE A 163 -5.37 -9.35 0.48
C ILE A 163 -6.26 -10.26 1.32
N LYS A 164 -6.41 -11.52 0.89
CA LYS A 164 -7.11 -12.52 1.72
C LYS A 164 -6.32 -12.76 3.01
N PRO A 165 -6.99 -12.87 4.16
CA PRO A 165 -6.33 -13.29 5.40
C PRO A 165 -5.55 -14.59 5.19
N GLY A 166 -4.30 -14.64 5.68
CA GLY A 166 -3.43 -15.81 5.53
C GLY A 166 -2.80 -15.98 4.14
N HIS A 167 -2.96 -15.04 3.21
CA HIS A 167 -2.38 -15.12 1.86
C HIS A 167 -1.39 -13.97 1.57
N PRO A 168 -0.28 -13.88 2.31
CA PRO A 168 0.70 -12.80 2.14
C PRO A 168 1.30 -12.78 0.72
N GLN A 169 1.37 -13.94 0.04
CA GLN A 169 1.86 -14.04 -1.33
C GLN A 169 1.11 -13.14 -2.34
N GLN A 170 -0.13 -12.72 -2.02
CA GLN A 170 -0.88 -11.77 -2.85
C GLN A 170 -0.23 -10.38 -2.89
N ASN A 171 0.62 -10.05 -1.89
CA ASN A 171 1.46 -8.85 -1.86
C ASN A 171 2.96 -9.17 -2.07
N GLY A 172 3.29 -10.30 -2.70
CA GLY A 172 4.64 -10.82 -2.81
C GLY A 172 5.66 -9.88 -3.48
N ARG A 173 5.18 -8.93 -4.32
CA ARG A 173 6.03 -7.89 -4.90
C ARG A 173 6.52 -6.92 -3.82
N HIS A 174 5.62 -6.50 -2.96
CA HIS A 174 5.90 -5.60 -1.84
C HIS A 174 6.78 -6.29 -0.78
N GLU A 175 6.47 -7.54 -0.43
CA GLU A 175 7.31 -8.35 0.46
C GLU A 175 8.74 -8.51 -0.05
N ARG A 176 8.92 -8.64 -1.37
CA ARG A 176 10.24 -8.70 -1.99
C ARG A 176 11.03 -7.39 -1.81
N MET A 177 10.35 -6.25 -1.88
CA MET A 177 10.94 -4.94 -1.57
C MET A 177 11.31 -4.88 -0.08
N HIS A 178 10.43 -5.31 0.83
CA HIS A 178 10.71 -5.38 2.27
C HIS A 178 11.95 -6.22 2.62
N LEU A 179 12.15 -7.35 1.92
CA LEU A 179 13.36 -8.14 2.12
C LEU A 179 14.62 -7.35 1.73
N THR A 180 14.55 -6.55 0.67
CA THR A 180 15.65 -5.71 0.24
C THR A 180 15.91 -4.58 1.23
N LEU A 181 14.85 -3.87 1.66
CA LEU A 181 14.90 -2.84 2.68
C LEU A 181 15.55 -3.36 3.98
N LYS A 182 15.13 -4.55 4.41
CA LYS A 182 15.71 -5.20 5.61
C LYS A 182 17.22 -5.39 5.51
N LEU A 183 17.70 -5.80 4.34
CA LEU A 183 19.12 -6.09 4.15
C LEU A 183 19.98 -4.83 3.95
N GLU A 184 19.42 -3.78 3.37
CA GLU A 184 20.17 -2.62 2.92
C GLU A 184 20.02 -1.40 3.85
N ALA A 185 18.90 -1.27 4.59
CA ALA A 185 18.63 -0.07 5.37
C ALA A 185 18.22 -0.28 6.84
N THR A 186 17.95 -1.53 7.29
CA THR A 186 17.57 -1.77 8.69
C THR A 186 18.60 -2.58 9.46
N LYS A 187 19.68 -3.04 8.84
CA LYS A 187 20.74 -3.83 9.48
C LYS A 187 22.12 -3.30 9.11
N PRO A 188 22.87 -2.73 10.05
CA PRO A 188 22.49 -2.44 11.43
C PRO A 188 21.43 -1.32 11.50
N ALA A 189 20.62 -1.33 12.58
CA ALA A 189 19.67 -0.25 12.83
C ALA A 189 20.40 1.07 13.11
N ALA A 190 19.77 2.20 12.80
CA ALA A 190 20.31 3.52 13.09
C ALA A 190 20.23 3.88 14.57
N ARG A 191 20.92 4.95 14.98
CA ARG A 191 20.95 5.42 16.37
C ARG A 191 19.66 6.13 16.78
N SER A 192 19.00 6.80 15.83
CA SER A 192 17.81 7.60 16.06
C SER A 192 16.84 7.51 14.88
N PHE A 193 15.62 8.01 15.06
CA PHE A 193 14.63 8.10 13.97
C PHE A 193 15.10 8.97 12.81
N LEU A 194 15.74 10.10 13.10
CA LEU A 194 16.25 11.01 12.06
C LEU A 194 17.32 10.30 11.20
N GLU A 195 18.26 9.61 11.84
CA GLU A 195 19.29 8.84 11.13
C GLU A 195 18.66 7.67 10.35
N GLN A 196 17.64 7.03 10.92
CA GLN A 196 16.94 5.94 10.23
C GLN A 196 16.18 6.45 9.01
N GLN A 197 15.53 7.60 9.10
CA GLN A 197 14.87 8.23 7.93
C GLN A 197 15.90 8.57 6.85
N ALA A 198 17.01 9.19 7.20
CA ALA A 198 18.06 9.49 6.22
C ALA A 198 18.58 8.22 5.49
N ARG A 199 18.63 7.07 6.20
CA ARG A 199 18.96 5.77 5.57
C ARG A 199 17.86 5.29 4.65
N PHE A 200 16.60 5.51 5.01
CA PHE A 200 15.46 5.19 4.14
C PHE A 200 15.44 6.06 2.89
N ASP A 201 15.72 7.36 3.01
CA ASP A 201 15.81 8.28 1.88
C ASP A 201 16.91 7.86 0.91
N THR A 202 18.10 7.51 1.43
CA THR A 202 19.20 6.94 0.65
C THR A 202 18.81 5.62 -0.02
N PHE A 203 18.02 4.79 0.68
CA PHE A 203 17.54 3.52 0.14
C PHE A 203 16.52 3.76 -0.97
N ILE A 204 15.57 4.69 -0.81
CA ILE A 204 14.57 5.06 -1.83
C ILE A 204 15.29 5.50 -3.10
N ASP A 205 16.26 6.41 -2.99
CA ASP A 205 17.04 6.88 -4.14
C ASP A 205 17.75 5.73 -4.85
N GLY A 206 18.53 4.94 -4.12
CA GLY A 206 19.25 3.79 -4.68
C GLY A 206 18.33 2.70 -5.25
N PHE A 207 17.14 2.50 -4.64
CA PHE A 207 16.17 1.52 -5.11
C PHE A 207 15.49 1.96 -6.41
N ASN A 208 15.13 3.23 -6.51
CA ASN A 208 14.40 3.79 -7.65
C ASN A 208 15.32 4.12 -8.83
N ASN A 209 16.49 4.68 -8.57
CA ASN A 209 17.34 5.27 -9.62
C ASN A 209 18.53 4.38 -10.03
N GLU A 210 18.99 3.49 -9.14
CA GLU A 210 20.18 2.68 -9.44
C GLU A 210 19.90 1.18 -9.61
N ARG A 211 18.90 0.65 -8.88
CA ARG A 211 18.69 -0.80 -8.80
C ARG A 211 17.99 -1.37 -10.03
N PRO A 212 18.65 -2.20 -10.85
CA PRO A 212 18.00 -2.87 -11.98
C PRO A 212 17.01 -3.94 -11.48
N HIS A 213 15.84 -4.01 -12.11
CA HIS A 213 14.84 -5.02 -11.82
C HIS A 213 14.66 -5.99 -12.97
N GLN A 214 14.87 -7.28 -12.73
CA GLN A 214 14.73 -8.31 -13.76
C GLN A 214 13.29 -8.34 -14.34
N ALA A 215 12.28 -8.10 -13.50
CA ALA A 215 10.88 -8.02 -13.92
C ALA A 215 10.54 -6.75 -14.75
N LEU A 216 11.47 -5.80 -14.85
CA LEU A 216 11.38 -4.59 -15.67
C LEU A 216 12.44 -4.64 -16.81
N ASN A 217 12.82 -5.82 -17.27
CA ASN A 217 13.87 -6.00 -18.27
C ASN A 217 15.17 -5.27 -17.89
N MET A 218 15.56 -5.36 -16.64
CA MET A 218 16.73 -4.70 -16.05
C MET A 218 16.68 -3.16 -16.00
N GLN A 219 15.55 -2.55 -16.34
CA GLN A 219 15.33 -1.12 -16.09
C GLN A 219 15.23 -0.82 -14.60
N VAL A 220 15.48 0.44 -14.23
CA VAL A 220 15.22 0.94 -12.87
C VAL A 220 13.78 1.43 -12.75
N PRO A 221 13.18 1.38 -11.55
CA PRO A 221 11.79 1.83 -11.32
C PRO A 221 11.51 3.24 -11.84
N ALA A 222 12.43 4.19 -11.63
CA ALA A 222 12.29 5.58 -12.07
C ALA A 222 12.13 5.75 -13.60
N GLN A 223 12.64 4.81 -14.41
CA GLN A 223 12.46 4.82 -15.87
C GLN A 223 11.04 4.41 -16.30
N ARG A 224 10.25 3.85 -15.39
CA ARG A 224 8.89 3.32 -15.65
C ARG A 224 7.82 4.09 -14.91
N TYR A 225 8.18 4.86 -13.91
CA TYR A 225 7.24 5.61 -13.07
C TYR A 225 7.07 7.04 -13.57
N GLN A 226 5.85 7.50 -13.49
CA GLN A 226 5.48 8.92 -13.66
C GLN A 226 4.43 9.27 -12.61
N PRO A 227 4.40 10.49 -12.05
CA PRO A 227 3.36 10.94 -11.14
C PRO A 227 1.97 10.78 -11.74
N SER A 228 0.96 10.64 -10.88
CA SER A 228 -0.42 10.46 -11.30
C SER A 228 -0.96 11.71 -11.99
N GLN A 229 -1.78 11.52 -13.03
CA GLN A 229 -2.53 12.61 -13.69
C GLN A 229 -3.76 13.05 -12.85
N ARG A 230 -4.02 12.40 -11.71
CA ARG A 230 -5.08 12.76 -10.77
C ARG A 230 -4.49 13.58 -9.63
N PRO A 231 -4.52 14.92 -9.69
CA PRO A 231 -3.95 15.76 -8.63
C PRO A 231 -4.77 15.65 -7.35
N TYR A 232 -4.10 15.76 -6.20
CA TYR A 232 -4.77 15.83 -4.91
C TYR A 232 -5.21 17.27 -4.65
N GLN A 233 -6.51 17.51 -4.63
CA GLN A 233 -7.13 18.83 -4.43
C GLN A 233 -7.93 18.91 -3.12
N GLY A 234 -7.70 17.97 -2.19
CA GLY A 234 -8.52 17.85 -0.98
C GLY A 234 -9.75 16.95 -1.21
N LEU A 235 -10.63 16.92 -0.21
CA LEU A 235 -11.85 16.11 -0.29
C LEU A 235 -12.92 16.83 -1.13
N PRO A 236 -13.51 16.16 -2.12
CA PRO A 236 -14.65 16.71 -2.84
C PRO A 236 -15.89 16.78 -1.94
N ASP A 237 -16.81 17.68 -2.22
CA ASP A 237 -18.10 17.70 -1.58
C ASP A 237 -18.90 16.44 -1.94
N LEU A 238 -19.72 15.96 -1.00
CA LEU A 238 -20.61 14.84 -1.22
C LEU A 238 -22.01 15.37 -1.57
N ASP A 239 -22.51 14.92 -2.70
CA ASP A 239 -23.89 15.17 -3.12
C ASP A 239 -24.64 13.84 -3.28
N TYR A 240 -25.93 13.86 -2.96
CA TYR A 240 -26.82 12.70 -2.98
C TYR A 240 -28.12 13.00 -3.76
N PRO A 241 -28.03 13.30 -5.06
CA PRO A 241 -29.17 13.77 -5.85
C PRO A 241 -30.30 12.75 -6.00
N PHE A 242 -30.02 11.45 -5.79
CA PHE A 242 -30.99 10.36 -5.88
C PHE A 242 -31.46 9.81 -4.53
N HIS A 243 -31.16 10.53 -3.44
CA HIS A 243 -31.56 10.19 -2.09
C HIS A 243 -32.55 11.24 -1.55
N ASP A 244 -33.43 10.80 -0.67
CA ASP A 244 -34.43 11.70 -0.06
C ASP A 244 -33.79 12.69 0.92
N ARG A 245 -32.70 12.28 1.55
CA ARG A 245 -31.97 13.10 2.53
C ARG A 245 -30.47 12.80 2.53
N ALA A 246 -29.70 13.82 2.80
CA ALA A 246 -28.28 13.71 3.15
C ALA A 246 -28.11 14.00 4.63
N VAL A 247 -27.47 13.11 5.39
CA VAL A 247 -27.36 13.20 6.86
C VAL A 247 -25.91 12.99 7.28
N THR A 248 -25.38 13.90 8.11
CA THR A 248 -24.02 13.78 8.65
C THR A 248 -23.97 12.78 9.80
N VAL A 249 -23.00 11.89 9.73
CA VAL A 249 -22.73 10.91 10.80
C VAL A 249 -22.04 11.61 11.97
N THR A 250 -22.62 11.47 13.15
CA THR A 250 -22.08 12.04 14.40
C THR A 250 -20.73 11.45 14.79
N THR A 251 -20.03 12.07 15.72
CA THR A 251 -18.75 11.57 16.27
C THR A 251 -18.83 10.16 16.86
N CYS A 252 -20.04 9.77 17.35
CA CYS A 252 -20.29 8.41 17.85
C CYS A 252 -20.65 7.40 16.74
N GLY A 253 -20.61 7.78 15.46
CA GLY A 253 -20.94 6.88 14.35
C GLY A 253 -22.42 6.68 14.10
N ARG A 254 -23.29 7.63 14.51
CA ARG A 254 -24.74 7.55 14.37
C ARG A 254 -25.28 8.63 13.45
N ILE A 255 -26.36 8.33 12.74
CA ILE A 255 -27.19 9.34 12.09
C ILE A 255 -28.43 9.62 12.94
N CYS A 256 -28.89 10.88 12.90
CA CYS A 256 -30.16 11.28 13.49
C CYS A 256 -31.18 11.36 12.36
N PHE A 257 -32.16 10.47 12.39
CA PHE A 257 -33.19 10.37 11.37
C PHE A 257 -34.59 10.27 12.06
N ASN A 258 -35.54 11.10 11.68
CA ASN A 258 -36.89 11.16 12.26
C ASN A 258 -36.88 11.15 13.81
N ARG A 259 -35.99 11.97 14.44
CA ARG A 259 -35.78 12.03 15.92
C ARG A 259 -35.24 10.74 16.54
N ARG A 260 -34.83 9.77 15.76
CA ARG A 260 -34.24 8.50 16.21
C ARG A 260 -32.74 8.45 15.86
N LYS A 261 -31.99 7.63 16.60
CA LYS A 261 -30.56 7.47 16.42
C LYS A 261 -30.26 6.09 15.82
N ILE A 262 -29.77 6.06 14.58
CA ILE A 262 -29.39 4.84 13.89
C ILE A 262 -27.86 4.73 13.93
N ASN A 263 -27.32 3.59 14.38
CA ASN A 263 -25.90 3.33 14.43
C ASN A 263 -25.40 2.87 13.05
N VAL A 264 -24.56 3.66 12.40
CA VAL A 264 -23.95 3.32 11.12
C VAL A 264 -22.57 2.71 11.35
N SER A 265 -21.60 3.49 11.72
CA SER A 265 -20.27 3.11 12.22
C SER A 265 -19.44 4.34 12.53
N GLN A 266 -18.57 4.24 13.53
CA GLN A 266 -17.70 5.34 13.93
C GLN A 266 -16.66 5.72 12.86
N VAL A 267 -16.36 4.84 11.91
CA VAL A 267 -15.41 5.13 10.82
C VAL A 267 -15.93 6.17 9.85
N PHE A 268 -17.25 6.36 9.78
CA PHE A 268 -17.91 7.40 8.98
C PHE A 268 -18.15 8.69 9.76
N ALA A 269 -17.67 8.83 10.98
CA ALA A 269 -17.87 10.05 11.78
C ALA A 269 -17.42 11.30 11.00
N GLY A 270 -18.32 12.30 10.94
CA GLY A 270 -18.10 13.52 10.15
C GLY A 270 -18.36 13.38 8.63
N GLN A 271 -18.66 12.19 8.15
CA GLN A 271 -19.04 11.98 6.74
C GLN A 271 -20.55 12.19 6.56
N THR A 272 -20.94 12.66 5.40
CA THR A 272 -22.35 12.71 4.99
C THR A 272 -22.70 11.40 4.27
N VAL A 273 -23.85 10.84 4.62
CA VAL A 273 -24.44 9.65 3.98
C VAL A 273 -25.79 9.99 3.37
N GLY A 274 -26.12 9.36 2.26
CA GLY A 274 -27.42 9.44 1.64
C GLY A 274 -28.40 8.47 2.32
N VAL A 275 -29.63 8.89 2.49
CA VAL A 275 -30.73 8.06 3.01
C VAL A 275 -31.87 8.12 2.02
N LYS A 276 -32.30 6.95 1.53
CA LYS A 276 -33.37 6.81 0.52
C LYS A 276 -34.42 5.82 1.02
N GLN A 277 -35.70 6.19 0.89
CA GLN A 277 -36.79 5.26 1.13
C GLN A 277 -36.89 4.24 0.02
N THR A 278 -36.88 2.96 0.34
CA THR A 278 -36.98 1.86 -0.64
C THR A 278 -38.29 1.12 -0.53
N ASP A 279 -38.91 1.11 0.65
CA ASP A 279 -40.23 0.53 0.90
C ASP A 279 -40.90 1.24 2.08
N ASP A 280 -42.14 0.86 2.44
CA ASP A 280 -42.78 1.43 3.62
C ASP A 280 -41.93 1.20 4.87
N ARG A 281 -41.52 2.33 5.50
CA ARG A 281 -40.63 2.38 6.67
C ARG A 281 -39.23 1.79 6.51
N ILE A 282 -38.82 1.33 5.31
CA ILE A 282 -37.49 0.78 5.04
C ILE A 282 -36.63 1.81 4.30
N TRP A 283 -35.46 2.08 4.85
CA TRP A 283 -34.54 3.10 4.40
C TRP A 283 -33.18 2.52 4.05
N LEU A 284 -32.70 2.80 2.87
CA LEU A 284 -31.33 2.49 2.42
C LEU A 284 -30.41 3.61 2.88
N VAL A 285 -29.26 3.25 3.46
CA VAL A 285 -28.16 4.16 3.76
C VAL A 285 -27.03 3.91 2.78
N SER A 286 -26.57 4.94 2.09
CA SER A 286 -25.47 4.86 1.13
C SER A 286 -24.37 5.86 1.48
N PHE A 287 -23.13 5.48 1.22
CA PHE A 287 -21.96 6.35 1.29
C PHE A 287 -21.32 6.42 -0.09
N MET A 288 -21.36 7.59 -0.72
CA MET A 288 -21.03 7.77 -2.13
C MET A 288 -21.86 6.77 -2.97
N ASP A 289 -21.21 5.98 -3.83
CA ASP A 289 -21.85 4.96 -4.67
C ASP A 289 -21.97 3.58 -3.97
N TYR A 290 -21.69 3.51 -2.67
CA TYR A 290 -21.71 2.26 -1.92
C TYR A 290 -22.91 2.21 -0.98
N ASP A 291 -23.77 1.25 -1.17
CA ASP A 291 -24.84 0.95 -0.24
C ASP A 291 -24.25 0.33 1.03
N LEU A 292 -24.62 0.86 2.18
CA LEU A 292 -24.14 0.39 3.48
C LEU A 292 -25.07 -0.64 4.12
N GLY A 293 -26.35 -0.49 3.90
CA GLY A 293 -27.38 -1.35 4.49
C GLY A 293 -28.73 -0.68 4.57
N TYR A 294 -29.68 -1.41 5.08
CA TYR A 294 -31.06 -0.95 5.29
C TYR A 294 -31.35 -0.80 6.77
N PHE A 295 -32.21 0.10 7.14
CA PHE A 295 -32.80 0.16 8.47
C PHE A 295 -34.31 0.37 8.40
N ASP A 296 -35.00 -0.19 9.36
CA ASP A 296 -36.42 -0.02 9.59
C ASP A 296 -36.65 1.07 10.65
N ASP A 297 -37.61 1.94 10.43
CA ASP A 297 -38.00 3.02 11.35
C ASP A 297 -38.40 2.51 12.75
N GLU A 298 -38.86 1.26 12.90
CA GLU A 298 -39.25 0.70 14.19
C GLU A 298 -38.05 0.20 15.00
N THR A 299 -37.20 -0.61 14.38
CA THR A 299 -36.04 -1.22 15.03
C THR A 299 -34.85 -0.27 15.16
N CYS A 300 -34.74 0.72 14.27
CA CYS A 300 -33.64 1.70 14.22
C CYS A 300 -32.24 1.05 14.15
N ARG A 301 -32.16 -0.17 13.64
CA ARG A 301 -30.94 -0.94 13.50
C ARG A 301 -30.57 -1.05 12.04
N LEU A 302 -29.33 -0.67 11.71
CA LEU A 302 -28.78 -0.87 10.37
C LEU A 302 -28.46 -2.36 10.17
N GLU A 303 -29.03 -2.95 9.15
CA GLU A 303 -28.71 -4.28 8.66
C GLU A 303 -27.79 -4.13 7.44
N PRO A 304 -26.49 -4.48 7.58
CA PRO A 304 -25.54 -4.31 6.48
C PRO A 304 -25.85 -5.22 5.29
N ILE A 305 -25.63 -4.73 4.10
CA ILE A 305 -25.62 -5.57 2.88
C ILE A 305 -24.33 -6.38 2.79
N GLN A 306 -24.20 -7.16 1.72
CA GLN A 306 -22.96 -7.88 1.44
C GLN A 306 -21.79 -6.89 1.30
N ASN A 307 -20.67 -7.19 1.96
CA ASN A 307 -19.49 -6.33 2.00
C ASN A 307 -18.92 -6.04 0.58
N PRO A 308 -19.05 -4.84 0.03
CA PRO A 308 -18.55 -4.51 -1.30
C PRO A 308 -17.02 -4.40 -1.37
N PHE A 309 -16.36 -4.28 -0.21
CA PHE A 309 -14.90 -4.15 -0.08
C PHE A 309 -14.20 -5.45 0.32
N GLY A 310 -14.93 -6.55 0.35
CA GLY A 310 -14.38 -7.86 0.61
C GLY A 310 -13.40 -8.30 -0.47
N PRO A 311 -12.50 -9.26 -0.20
CA PRO A 311 -11.62 -9.81 -1.22
C PRO A 311 -12.46 -10.42 -2.34
N LYS A 312 -12.36 -9.84 -3.54
CA LYS A 312 -13.03 -10.38 -4.73
C LYS A 312 -12.45 -11.75 -5.02
N VAL A 313 -13.24 -12.79 -4.79
CA VAL A 313 -12.92 -14.13 -5.26
C VAL A 313 -13.23 -14.13 -6.76
N LEU A 314 -12.22 -14.05 -7.61
CA LEU A 314 -12.41 -14.39 -9.01
C LEU A 314 -12.88 -15.82 -9.05
N ALA A 315 -14.04 -16.07 -9.67
CA ALA A 315 -14.52 -17.41 -9.91
C ALA A 315 -13.41 -18.21 -10.63
N PRO A 316 -13.20 -19.50 -10.30
CA PRO A 316 -12.32 -20.33 -11.09
C PRO A 316 -12.85 -20.37 -12.52
N LEU A 317 -11.97 -20.06 -13.48
CA LEU A 317 -12.20 -20.23 -14.91
C LEU A 317 -12.37 -21.71 -15.22
#